data_e857b8a096bd861645a81b891d0bfd7d
#
_entry.id   e857b8a096bd861645a81b891d0bfd7d
#
_cell.length_a   1.000
_cell.length_b   1.000
_cell.length_c   1.000
_cell.angle_alpha   90.00
_cell.angle_beta   90.00
_cell.angle_gamma   90.00
#
_symmetry.space_group_name_H-M   'P 1'
#
loop_
_entity.id
_entity.type
_entity.pdbx_description
1 polymer ?
#
loop_
_entity_poly.entity_id
_entity_poly.type
_entity_poly.pdbx_seq_one_letter_code
_entity_poly.pdbx_strand_id
1 'polypeptide(L)'
;MHVRHVPATSTPAPADAITGSAWVTSLAVPEGPSRTRVDRVQFAPGARTRWHRHPLGQVLVVTDGTGYVQRRGGPAQLIRPGDTVRVAAGEWHWHGATDTTSLTHLAIEELPADGTPAELGDPVGEGAPAAVPAVTRTVVLDQPLPAPRVIDRVEVRRITIAPDQPAGLHVHNGPVFGSIETGSAVYRIDGGPESVLTPGDVFHEPESTRIARFDAQGDGVTFLAYFPVGPGETPTLTMLDS
;
A
#
# COMPACT_ATOMS: atom_id res chain seq x y z
N MET A 1 -13.77 -20.42 28.32
CA MET A 1 -12.66 -20.21 27.37
C MET A 1 -12.27 -21.57 26.83
N HIS A 2 -12.20 -21.75 25.53
CA HIS A 2 -11.83 -23.00 24.86
C HIS A 2 -10.72 -22.74 23.83
N VAL A 3 -9.70 -23.59 23.82
CA VAL A 3 -8.61 -23.53 22.83
C VAL A 3 -8.84 -24.67 21.84
N ARG A 4 -9.01 -24.31 20.56
CA ARG A 4 -9.09 -25.28 19.47
C ARG A 4 -7.74 -25.29 18.72
N HIS A 5 -7.10 -26.44 18.68
CA HIS A 5 -5.89 -26.61 17.86
C HIS A 5 -6.26 -26.70 16.38
N VAL A 6 -5.43 -26.08 15.54
CA VAL A 6 -5.61 -26.13 14.08
C VAL A 6 -5.60 -27.60 13.63
N PRO A 7 -6.58 -28.06 12.83
CA PRO A 7 -6.57 -29.42 12.29
C PRO A 7 -5.30 -29.71 11.51
N ALA A 8 -4.77 -30.91 11.64
CA ALA A 8 -3.58 -31.35 10.89
C ALA A 8 -3.86 -31.51 9.39
N THR A 9 -5.12 -31.56 8.98
CA THR A 9 -5.55 -31.81 7.59
C THR A 9 -6.37 -30.64 7.08
N SER A 10 -6.04 -30.17 5.86
CA SER A 10 -6.87 -29.28 5.05
C SER A 10 -7.73 -30.09 4.10
N THR A 11 -8.91 -29.62 3.76
CA THR A 11 -9.76 -30.21 2.72
C THR A 11 -9.55 -29.51 1.39
N PRO A 12 -9.54 -30.21 0.25
CA PRO A 12 -9.57 -29.56 -1.05
C PRO A 12 -10.75 -28.59 -1.14
N ALA A 13 -10.51 -27.42 -1.68
CA ALA A 13 -11.58 -26.45 -1.95
C ALA A 13 -12.55 -27.01 -3.00
N PRO A 14 -13.86 -26.61 -2.96
CA PRO A 14 -14.82 -27.07 -3.95
C PRO A 14 -14.36 -26.76 -5.39
N ALA A 15 -14.40 -27.77 -6.26
CA ALA A 15 -13.90 -27.66 -7.65
C ALA A 15 -14.72 -26.68 -8.50
N ASP A 16 -15.96 -26.41 -8.13
CA ASP A 16 -16.82 -25.44 -8.79
C ASP A 16 -16.55 -23.98 -8.33
N ALA A 17 -15.81 -23.79 -7.25
CA ALA A 17 -15.46 -22.46 -6.74
C ALA A 17 -14.03 -22.01 -7.11
N ILE A 18 -13.16 -22.93 -7.51
CA ILE A 18 -11.71 -22.69 -7.69
C ILE A 18 -11.26 -23.18 -9.07
N THR A 19 -10.44 -22.38 -9.73
CA THR A 19 -9.60 -22.81 -10.87
C THR A 19 -8.22 -23.15 -10.33
N GLY A 20 -7.68 -24.30 -10.66
CA GLY A 20 -6.43 -24.82 -10.10
C GLY A 20 -6.64 -25.56 -8.78
N SER A 21 -5.65 -25.59 -7.90
CA SER A 21 -5.69 -26.33 -6.64
C SER A 21 -5.64 -25.39 -5.44
N ALA A 22 -6.60 -25.53 -4.53
CA ALA A 22 -6.60 -24.82 -3.25
C ALA A 22 -7.11 -25.73 -2.13
N TRP A 23 -6.76 -25.39 -0.91
CA TRP A 23 -7.14 -26.13 0.31
C TRP A 23 -7.72 -25.18 1.34
N VAL A 24 -8.71 -25.64 2.05
CA VAL A 24 -9.39 -24.90 3.09
C VAL A 24 -9.24 -25.62 4.43
N THR A 25 -8.91 -24.84 5.47
CA THR A 25 -8.91 -25.30 6.87
C THR A 25 -9.84 -24.40 7.66
N SER A 26 -10.95 -24.93 8.16
CA SER A 26 -11.87 -24.16 9.00
C SER A 26 -11.28 -23.93 10.38
N LEU A 27 -11.07 -22.68 10.75
CA LEU A 27 -10.51 -22.27 12.03
C LEU A 27 -11.61 -21.91 13.03
N ALA A 28 -12.67 -21.25 12.57
CA ALA A 28 -13.87 -20.99 13.34
C ALA A 28 -15.10 -21.17 12.48
N VAL A 29 -16.13 -21.76 13.06
CA VAL A 29 -17.45 -21.97 12.45
C VAL A 29 -18.49 -21.23 13.28
N PRO A 30 -19.64 -20.84 12.71
CA PRO A 30 -20.72 -20.23 13.44
C PRO A 30 -21.12 -21.07 14.66
N GLU A 31 -21.20 -20.44 15.84
CA GLU A 31 -21.56 -21.09 17.09
C GLU A 31 -22.40 -20.14 17.96
N GLY A 32 -23.54 -20.64 18.44
CA GLY A 32 -24.50 -19.86 19.23
C GLY A 32 -25.07 -18.67 18.46
N PRO A 33 -25.05 -17.46 19.02
CA PRO A 33 -25.53 -16.27 18.33
C PRO A 33 -24.50 -15.71 17.31
N SER A 34 -23.24 -16.16 17.36
CA SER A 34 -22.20 -15.73 16.42
C SER A 34 -22.37 -16.42 15.07
N ARG A 35 -22.29 -15.64 14.01
CA ARG A 35 -22.31 -16.14 12.63
C ARG A 35 -20.96 -15.97 11.94
N THR A 36 -19.94 -15.66 12.71
CA THR A 36 -18.58 -15.47 12.20
C THR A 36 -17.99 -16.81 11.75
N ARG A 37 -17.45 -16.83 10.55
CA ARG A 37 -16.68 -17.92 9.97
C ARG A 37 -15.25 -17.43 9.70
N VAL A 38 -14.27 -18.26 9.99
CA VAL A 38 -12.86 -18.00 9.70
C VAL A 38 -12.26 -19.24 9.07
N ASP A 39 -11.82 -19.10 7.83
CA ASP A 39 -11.13 -20.16 7.10
C ASP A 39 -9.70 -19.72 6.75
N ARG A 40 -8.76 -20.62 6.87
CA ARG A 40 -7.45 -20.49 6.23
C ARG A 40 -7.52 -21.11 4.85
N VAL A 41 -7.26 -20.32 3.81
CA VAL A 41 -7.28 -20.77 2.43
C VAL A 41 -5.87 -20.71 1.86
N GLN A 42 -5.43 -21.82 1.25
CA GLN A 42 -4.11 -21.97 0.64
C GLN A 42 -4.29 -22.24 -0.86
N PHE A 43 -3.73 -21.41 -1.70
CA PHE A 43 -3.74 -21.55 -3.16
C PHE A 43 -2.37 -22.01 -3.65
N ALA A 44 -2.37 -23.04 -4.50
CA ALA A 44 -1.19 -23.37 -5.29
C ALA A 44 -0.89 -22.25 -6.32
N PRO A 45 0.33 -22.15 -6.85
CA PRO A 45 0.64 -21.22 -7.94
C PRO A 45 -0.38 -21.34 -9.07
N GLY A 46 -0.87 -20.18 -9.55
CA GLY A 46 -1.88 -20.07 -10.60
C GLY A 46 -3.34 -20.36 -10.17
N ALA A 47 -3.55 -20.87 -8.97
CA ALA A 47 -4.89 -21.16 -8.48
C ALA A 47 -5.63 -19.90 -8.03
N ARG A 48 -6.92 -19.83 -8.32
CA ARG A 48 -7.76 -18.65 -8.00
C ARG A 48 -9.23 -19.03 -7.83
N THR A 49 -9.97 -18.19 -7.12
CA THR A 49 -11.42 -18.32 -7.03
C THR A 49 -12.07 -17.95 -8.37
N ARG A 50 -13.31 -18.38 -8.57
CA ARG A 50 -14.21 -17.73 -9.53
C ARG A 50 -14.57 -16.33 -9.06
N TRP A 51 -15.20 -15.53 -9.92
CA TRP A 51 -15.95 -14.37 -9.47
C TRP A 51 -16.99 -14.82 -8.45
N HIS A 52 -17.01 -14.16 -7.30
CA HIS A 52 -17.96 -14.46 -6.24
C HIS A 52 -18.25 -13.21 -5.42
N ARG A 53 -19.30 -13.27 -4.62
CA ARG A 53 -19.65 -12.20 -3.69
C ARG A 53 -20.22 -12.78 -2.40
N HIS A 54 -19.98 -12.07 -1.30
CA HIS A 54 -20.50 -12.41 0.02
C HIS A 54 -21.63 -11.47 0.41
N PRO A 55 -22.77 -11.98 0.90
CA PRO A 55 -23.92 -11.13 1.26
C PRO A 55 -23.57 -10.02 2.27
N LEU A 56 -22.71 -10.30 3.24
CA LEU A 56 -22.31 -9.36 4.30
C LEU A 56 -20.87 -8.87 4.16
N GLY A 57 -20.21 -9.17 3.04
CA GLY A 57 -18.80 -8.83 2.79
C GLY A 57 -17.82 -9.84 3.38
N GLN A 58 -16.53 -9.55 3.20
CA GLN A 58 -15.44 -10.42 3.64
C GLN A 58 -14.21 -9.59 3.98
N VAL A 59 -13.40 -10.09 4.91
CA VAL A 59 -12.06 -9.59 5.18
C VAL A 59 -11.05 -10.69 4.89
N LEU A 60 -10.03 -10.39 4.08
CA LEU A 60 -8.90 -11.28 3.86
C LEU A 60 -7.69 -10.72 4.60
N VAL A 61 -6.97 -11.58 5.32
CA VAL A 61 -5.68 -11.23 5.94
C VAL A 61 -4.62 -12.15 5.36
N VAL A 62 -3.70 -11.60 4.57
CA VAL A 62 -2.65 -12.39 3.92
C VAL A 62 -1.61 -12.79 4.95
N THR A 63 -1.32 -14.09 5.05
CA THR A 63 -0.38 -14.64 6.03
C THR A 63 0.89 -15.17 5.40
N ASP A 64 0.84 -15.62 4.13
CA ASP A 64 2.02 -16.15 3.43
C ASP A 64 1.85 -16.08 1.91
N GLY A 65 2.97 -16.00 1.18
CA GLY A 65 3.00 -16.01 -0.27
C GLY A 65 2.61 -14.69 -0.92
N THR A 66 2.21 -14.73 -2.20
CA THR A 66 1.84 -13.55 -2.98
C THR A 66 0.70 -13.88 -3.93
N GLY A 67 -0.26 -13.00 -4.03
CA GLY A 67 -1.43 -13.21 -4.87
C GLY A 67 -2.06 -11.93 -5.38
N TYR A 68 -3.22 -12.07 -5.97
CA TYR A 68 -4.02 -10.99 -6.47
C TYR A 68 -5.42 -11.00 -5.86
N VAL A 69 -5.98 -9.81 -5.74
CA VAL A 69 -7.42 -9.58 -5.52
C VAL A 69 -7.91 -8.58 -6.55
N GLN A 70 -9.13 -8.78 -7.04
CA GLN A 70 -9.74 -7.85 -7.98
C GLN A 70 -11.24 -7.75 -7.73
N ARG A 71 -11.76 -6.53 -7.66
CA ARG A 71 -13.20 -6.25 -7.76
C ARG A 71 -13.61 -6.20 -9.23
N ARG A 72 -14.84 -6.59 -9.54
CA ARG A 72 -15.36 -6.52 -10.92
C ARG A 72 -15.35 -5.08 -11.41
N GLY A 73 -14.79 -4.87 -12.60
CA GLY A 73 -14.64 -3.53 -13.20
C GLY A 73 -13.46 -2.70 -12.67
N GLY A 74 -12.68 -3.21 -11.72
CA GLY A 74 -11.47 -2.57 -11.22
C GLY A 74 -10.20 -3.27 -11.66
N PRO A 75 -9.02 -2.67 -11.43
CA PRO A 75 -7.74 -3.33 -11.65
C PRO A 75 -7.51 -4.44 -10.62
N ALA A 76 -6.74 -5.46 -10.99
CA ALA A 76 -6.22 -6.41 -10.03
C ALA A 76 -5.12 -5.76 -9.18
N GLN A 77 -5.15 -6.06 -7.89
CA GLN A 77 -4.19 -5.56 -6.92
C GLN A 77 -3.35 -6.72 -6.39
N LEU A 78 -2.04 -6.51 -6.30
CA LEU A 78 -1.13 -7.47 -5.69
C LEU A 78 -1.27 -7.42 -4.18
N ILE A 79 -1.34 -8.59 -3.54
CA ILE A 79 -1.43 -8.73 -2.08
C ILE A 79 -0.30 -9.60 -1.55
N ARG A 80 0.22 -9.26 -0.36
CA ARG A 80 1.40 -9.86 0.28
C ARG A 80 1.15 -10.06 1.78
N PRO A 81 1.98 -10.85 2.48
CA PRO A 81 1.87 -11.04 3.92
C PRO A 81 1.82 -9.72 4.69
N GLY A 82 0.83 -9.61 5.58
CA GLY A 82 0.50 -8.40 6.33
C GLY A 82 -0.59 -7.54 5.72
N ASP A 83 -0.89 -7.70 4.42
CA ASP A 83 -1.98 -6.97 3.80
C ASP A 83 -3.34 -7.45 4.31
N THR A 84 -4.25 -6.49 4.44
CA THR A 84 -5.66 -6.74 4.77
C THR A 84 -6.54 -6.19 3.65
N VAL A 85 -7.38 -7.05 3.07
CA VAL A 85 -8.33 -6.69 2.04
C VAL A 85 -9.73 -6.66 2.64
N ARG A 86 -10.45 -5.56 2.46
CA ARG A 86 -11.86 -5.46 2.85
C ARG A 86 -12.72 -5.48 1.59
N VAL A 87 -13.56 -6.49 1.47
CA VAL A 87 -14.57 -6.65 0.43
C VAL A 87 -15.92 -6.22 0.98
N ALA A 88 -16.59 -5.29 0.31
CA ALA A 88 -17.89 -4.80 0.75
C ALA A 88 -19.00 -5.86 0.57
N ALA A 89 -20.11 -5.69 1.28
CA ALA A 89 -21.29 -6.53 1.12
C ALA A 89 -21.79 -6.54 -0.33
N GLY A 90 -21.95 -7.72 -0.92
CA GLY A 90 -22.41 -7.92 -2.29
C GLY A 90 -21.39 -7.54 -3.39
N GLU A 91 -20.18 -7.18 -3.05
CA GLU A 91 -19.14 -6.80 -4.01
C GLU A 91 -18.58 -8.02 -4.74
N TRP A 92 -18.73 -8.05 -6.08
CA TRP A 92 -18.14 -9.08 -6.93
C TRP A 92 -16.64 -8.95 -7.00
N HIS A 93 -15.94 -10.00 -6.60
CA HIS A 93 -14.48 -10.06 -6.60
C HIS A 93 -13.97 -11.48 -6.86
N TRP A 94 -12.69 -11.57 -7.08
CA TRP A 94 -11.93 -12.82 -7.04
C TRP A 94 -10.57 -12.58 -6.37
N HIS A 95 -9.98 -13.65 -5.85
CA HIS A 95 -8.61 -13.65 -5.33
C HIS A 95 -7.94 -14.99 -5.59
N GLY A 96 -6.60 -15.00 -5.56
CA GLY A 96 -5.82 -16.20 -5.83
C GLY A 96 -4.33 -15.93 -5.84
N ALA A 97 -3.56 -17.00 -6.01
CA ALA A 97 -2.11 -16.96 -6.07
C ALA A 97 -1.61 -16.35 -7.40
N THR A 98 -0.37 -15.85 -7.41
CA THR A 98 0.32 -15.55 -8.67
C THR A 98 0.63 -16.84 -9.43
N ASP A 99 1.03 -16.74 -10.68
CA ASP A 99 1.37 -17.91 -11.48
C ASP A 99 2.62 -18.67 -10.97
N THR A 100 3.45 -18.00 -10.17
CA THR A 100 4.75 -18.51 -9.72
C THR A 100 4.87 -18.73 -8.22
N THR A 101 3.97 -18.17 -7.40
CA THR A 101 4.02 -18.29 -5.94
C THR A 101 2.67 -18.79 -5.40
N SER A 102 2.69 -19.50 -4.28
CA SER A 102 1.48 -19.79 -3.51
C SER A 102 0.94 -18.53 -2.83
N LEU A 103 -0.29 -18.61 -2.34
CA LEU A 103 -0.92 -17.61 -1.49
C LEU A 103 -1.62 -18.30 -0.34
N THR A 104 -1.42 -17.79 0.89
CA THR A 104 -2.20 -18.20 2.05
C THR A 104 -2.80 -16.97 2.72
N HIS A 105 -4.09 -17.02 3.00
CA HIS A 105 -4.76 -15.97 3.74
C HIS A 105 -5.81 -16.55 4.71
N LEU A 106 -6.21 -15.74 5.68
CA LEU A 106 -7.42 -15.94 6.46
C LEU A 106 -8.57 -15.26 5.71
N ALA A 107 -9.66 -15.99 5.50
CA ALA A 107 -10.94 -15.47 5.03
C ALA A 107 -11.88 -15.37 6.23
N ILE A 108 -12.31 -14.17 6.55
CA ILE A 108 -13.17 -13.84 7.67
C ILE A 108 -14.47 -13.29 7.13
N GLU A 109 -15.57 -13.92 7.44
CA GLU A 109 -16.91 -13.51 6.99
C GLU A 109 -17.96 -13.71 8.10
N GLU A 110 -19.02 -12.95 8.02
CA GLU A 110 -20.25 -13.20 8.76
C GLU A 110 -21.28 -13.82 7.83
N LEU A 111 -21.84 -14.96 8.20
CA LEU A 111 -22.90 -15.57 7.42
C LEU A 111 -24.24 -14.88 7.71
N PRO A 112 -25.12 -14.69 6.70
CA PRO A 112 -26.49 -14.23 6.94
C PRO A 112 -27.29 -15.23 7.79
N ALA A 113 -28.43 -14.79 8.31
CA ALA A 113 -29.25 -15.60 9.23
C ALA A 113 -29.74 -16.91 8.62
N ASP A 114 -29.93 -16.94 7.30
CA ASP A 114 -30.33 -18.12 6.52
C ASP A 114 -29.15 -19.05 6.17
N GLY A 115 -27.92 -18.67 6.55
CA GLY A 115 -26.72 -19.43 6.28
C GLY A 115 -26.27 -19.42 4.83
N THR A 116 -26.81 -18.54 3.98
CA THR A 116 -26.46 -18.45 2.55
C THR A 116 -24.96 -18.21 2.40
N PRO A 117 -24.24 -19.09 1.70
CA PRO A 117 -22.80 -18.90 1.45
C PRO A 117 -22.57 -17.82 0.38
N ALA A 118 -21.31 -17.70 -0.06
CA ALA A 118 -20.96 -16.89 -1.21
C ALA A 118 -21.76 -17.28 -2.46
N GLU A 119 -22.20 -16.30 -3.24
CA GLU A 119 -22.74 -16.52 -4.57
C GLU A 119 -21.59 -16.61 -5.58
N LEU A 120 -21.58 -17.68 -6.38
CA LEU A 120 -20.58 -17.93 -7.41
C LEU A 120 -21.04 -17.37 -8.75
N GLY A 121 -20.13 -16.68 -9.44
CA GLY A 121 -20.29 -16.18 -10.79
C GLY A 121 -19.47 -16.98 -11.81
N ASP A 122 -19.11 -16.35 -12.92
CA ASP A 122 -18.31 -16.96 -13.97
C ASP A 122 -16.88 -17.28 -13.50
N PRO A 123 -16.19 -18.25 -14.13
CA PRO A 123 -14.76 -18.40 -13.98
C PRO A 123 -14.04 -17.09 -14.33
N VAL A 124 -12.95 -16.80 -13.64
CA VAL A 124 -12.05 -15.73 -14.08
C VAL A 124 -11.37 -16.21 -15.36
N GLY A 125 -11.58 -15.46 -16.46
CA GLY A 125 -11.06 -15.84 -17.79
C GLY A 125 -9.56 -16.09 -17.79
N GLU A 126 -9.10 -16.84 -18.78
CA GLU A 126 -7.68 -17.03 -19.06
C GLU A 126 -7.07 -15.66 -19.42
N GLY A 127 -6.16 -15.24 -18.65
CA GLY A 127 -5.57 -13.91 -18.62
C GLY A 127 -5.60 -13.46 -17.18
N ALA A 128 -4.73 -14.07 -16.34
CA ALA A 128 -4.32 -13.41 -15.10
C ALA A 128 -4.04 -11.95 -15.46
N PRO A 129 -4.36 -10.98 -14.58
CA PRO A 129 -3.97 -9.60 -14.83
C PRO A 129 -2.52 -9.64 -15.26
N ALA A 130 -2.19 -8.90 -16.33
CA ALA A 130 -0.83 -8.86 -16.85
C ALA A 130 0.09 -8.77 -15.64
N ALA A 131 0.97 -9.76 -15.51
CA ALA A 131 1.82 -9.89 -14.33
C ALA A 131 2.34 -8.48 -14.02
N VAL A 132 2.05 -7.98 -12.81
CA VAL A 132 2.65 -6.70 -12.42
C VAL A 132 4.14 -6.90 -12.68
N PRO A 133 4.77 -6.10 -13.54
CA PRO A 133 6.16 -6.32 -13.89
C PRO A 133 6.94 -6.51 -12.60
N ALA A 134 7.80 -7.53 -12.52
CA ALA A 134 8.61 -7.81 -11.32
C ALA A 134 9.36 -6.57 -10.84
N VAL A 135 9.55 -5.60 -11.74
CA VAL A 135 10.08 -4.27 -11.47
C VAL A 135 9.26 -3.25 -12.27
N THR A 136 8.61 -2.33 -11.58
CA THR A 136 8.05 -1.11 -12.18
C THR A 136 8.98 0.05 -11.88
N ARG A 137 9.15 0.93 -12.88
CA ARG A 137 9.89 2.19 -12.72
C ARG A 137 9.00 3.31 -13.17
N THR A 138 8.75 4.23 -12.26
CA THR A 138 8.01 5.46 -12.55
C THR A 138 8.91 6.63 -12.20
N VAL A 139 9.08 7.57 -13.11
CA VAL A 139 9.76 8.83 -12.80
C VAL A 139 8.77 9.65 -11.96
N VAL A 140 9.11 9.89 -10.70
CA VAL A 140 8.29 10.67 -9.76
C VAL A 140 8.75 12.13 -9.67
N LEU A 141 10.00 12.40 -10.08
CA LEU A 141 10.56 13.74 -10.20
C LEU A 141 11.65 13.71 -11.27
N ASP A 142 11.55 14.60 -12.25
CA ASP A 142 12.60 14.90 -13.24
C ASP A 142 12.88 16.40 -13.17
N GLN A 143 13.95 16.78 -12.46
CA GLN A 143 14.27 18.16 -12.16
C GLN A 143 15.64 18.53 -12.74
N PRO A 144 15.68 19.30 -13.85
CA PRO A 144 16.91 19.86 -14.36
C PRO A 144 17.57 20.81 -13.35
N LEU A 145 18.87 20.67 -13.14
CA LEU A 145 19.64 21.62 -12.36
C LEU A 145 20.11 22.76 -13.26
N PRO A 146 20.20 24.01 -12.74
CA PRO A 146 20.56 25.17 -13.55
C PRO A 146 21.99 25.13 -14.09
N ALA A 147 22.89 24.39 -13.43
CA ALA A 147 24.26 24.16 -13.85
C ALA A 147 24.75 22.79 -13.41
N PRO A 148 25.79 22.22 -14.10
CA PRO A 148 26.46 21.03 -13.62
C PRO A 148 27.06 21.22 -12.23
N ARG A 149 26.91 20.22 -11.35
CA ARG A 149 27.46 20.20 -9.98
C ARG A 149 28.29 18.95 -9.78
N VAL A 150 29.48 19.10 -9.20
CA VAL A 150 30.30 17.98 -8.76
C VAL A 150 29.77 17.51 -7.41
N ILE A 151 29.39 16.25 -7.31
CA ILE A 151 28.84 15.64 -6.12
C ILE A 151 29.74 14.46 -5.75
N ASP A 152 30.18 14.37 -4.50
CA ASP A 152 30.96 13.24 -3.99
C ASP A 152 30.18 12.40 -2.98
N ARG A 153 29.08 12.93 -2.42
CA ARG A 153 28.17 12.18 -1.54
C ARG A 153 26.74 12.72 -1.60
N VAL A 154 25.80 11.90 -1.16
CA VAL A 154 24.43 12.32 -0.88
C VAL A 154 24.14 12.08 0.60
N GLU A 155 23.86 13.14 1.33
CA GLU A 155 23.38 13.06 2.71
C GLU A 155 21.86 12.93 2.72
N VAL A 156 21.32 11.99 3.50
CA VAL A 156 19.87 11.80 3.63
C VAL A 156 19.48 12.03 5.09
N ARG A 157 18.51 12.91 5.30
CA ARG A 157 17.96 13.22 6.63
C ARG A 157 16.49 12.87 6.66
N ARG A 158 16.05 12.17 7.72
CA ARG A 158 14.63 12.11 8.08
C ARG A 158 14.34 13.30 8.98
N ILE A 159 13.41 14.15 8.56
CA ILE A 159 13.03 15.37 9.25
C ILE A 159 11.57 15.25 9.64
N THR A 160 11.28 15.58 10.91
CA THR A 160 9.91 15.66 11.43
C THR A 160 9.64 17.06 11.93
N ILE A 161 8.57 17.66 11.44
CA ILE A 161 8.05 18.95 11.91
C ILE A 161 6.75 18.69 12.66
N ALA A 162 6.67 19.18 13.89
CA ALA A 162 5.51 18.99 14.75
C ALA A 162 4.24 19.64 14.14
N PRO A 163 3.04 19.21 14.57
CA PRO A 163 1.79 19.80 14.10
C PRO A 163 1.78 21.33 14.19
N ASP A 164 1.25 21.96 13.11
CA ASP A 164 1.06 23.40 12.99
C ASP A 164 2.34 24.24 13.18
N GLN A 165 3.52 23.63 12.97
CA GLN A 165 4.78 24.35 13.04
C GLN A 165 5.26 24.74 11.63
N PRO A 166 5.63 26.01 11.40
CA PRO A 166 6.28 26.44 10.17
C PRO A 166 7.77 26.08 10.20
N ALA A 167 8.34 25.71 9.05
CA ALA A 167 9.79 25.67 8.92
C ALA A 167 10.43 27.05 8.85
N GLY A 168 9.63 28.08 8.60
CA GLY A 168 10.07 29.46 8.43
C GLY A 168 10.66 29.74 7.05
N LEU A 169 10.82 31.02 6.75
CA LEU A 169 11.45 31.47 5.50
C LEU A 169 12.94 31.13 5.51
N HIS A 170 13.41 30.36 4.54
CA HIS A 170 14.79 29.89 4.53
C HIS A 170 15.35 29.67 3.12
N VAL A 171 16.66 29.44 3.05
CA VAL A 171 17.38 29.01 1.84
C VAL A 171 18.34 27.88 2.17
N HIS A 172 18.67 27.07 1.18
CA HIS A 172 19.69 26.03 1.23
C HIS A 172 20.93 26.42 0.41
N ASN A 173 22.12 25.99 0.85
CA ASN A 173 23.36 26.17 0.12
C ASN A 173 23.58 25.16 -1.02
N GLY A 174 22.63 24.29 -1.28
CA GLY A 174 22.60 23.32 -2.36
C GLY A 174 21.17 22.86 -2.64
N PRO A 175 20.91 22.16 -3.74
CA PRO A 175 19.56 21.67 -4.03
C PRO A 175 19.16 20.62 -3.01
N VAL A 176 17.88 20.64 -2.61
CA VAL A 176 17.26 19.63 -1.74
C VAL A 176 16.17 18.93 -2.53
N PHE A 177 16.17 17.60 -2.47
CA PHE A 177 15.08 16.77 -2.97
C PHE A 177 14.42 16.08 -1.80
N GLY A 178 13.13 15.95 -1.80
CA GLY A 178 12.45 15.32 -0.67
C GLY A 178 11.28 14.45 -1.10
N SER A 179 10.87 13.57 -0.17
CA SER A 179 9.68 12.75 -0.28
C SER A 179 8.95 12.67 1.04
N ILE A 180 7.63 12.92 1.01
CA ILE A 180 6.80 12.87 2.21
C ILE A 180 6.54 11.42 2.60
N GLU A 181 6.83 11.07 3.87
CA GLU A 181 6.55 9.74 4.44
C GLU A 181 5.20 9.71 5.15
N THR A 182 4.92 10.73 6.00
CA THR A 182 3.66 10.82 6.76
C THR A 182 3.25 12.26 7.00
N GLY A 183 1.96 12.50 7.28
CA GLY A 183 1.42 13.82 7.53
C GLY A 183 1.31 14.70 6.29
N SER A 184 1.26 16.01 6.46
CA SER A 184 1.16 16.96 5.33
C SER A 184 1.80 18.30 5.63
N ALA A 185 2.21 19.01 4.58
CA ALA A 185 2.78 20.35 4.68
C ALA A 185 2.26 21.26 3.57
N VAL A 186 2.03 22.53 3.91
CA VAL A 186 1.85 23.59 2.91
C VAL A 186 3.22 24.01 2.41
N TYR A 187 3.41 23.93 1.11
CA TYR A 187 4.69 24.18 0.44
C TYR A 187 4.60 25.32 -0.57
N ARG A 188 5.57 26.22 -0.56
CA ARG A 188 5.69 27.29 -1.54
C ARG A 188 7.14 27.79 -1.69
N ILE A 189 7.64 27.80 -2.89
CA ILE A 189 8.85 28.55 -3.27
C ILE A 189 8.44 30.02 -3.45
N ASP A 190 9.30 30.97 -3.08
CA ASP A 190 9.03 32.41 -3.18
C ASP A 190 8.65 32.78 -4.63
N GLY A 191 7.55 33.54 -4.78
CA GLY A 191 6.97 33.89 -6.07
C GLY A 191 6.23 32.77 -6.82
N GLY A 192 6.21 31.54 -6.29
CA GLY A 192 5.52 30.39 -6.88
C GLY A 192 4.12 30.15 -6.29
N PRO A 193 3.38 29.21 -6.87
CA PRO A 193 2.08 28.77 -6.33
C PRO A 193 2.27 27.99 -5.03
N GLU A 194 1.24 28.03 -4.20
CA GLU A 194 1.14 27.21 -3.00
C GLU A 194 0.57 25.83 -3.33
N SER A 195 1.11 24.78 -2.73
CA SER A 195 0.62 23.42 -2.85
C SER A 195 0.60 22.74 -1.47
N VAL A 196 -0.15 21.65 -1.34
CA VAL A 196 -0.13 20.77 -0.17
C VAL A 196 0.58 19.49 -0.56
N LEU A 197 1.65 19.18 0.16
CA LEU A 197 2.39 17.92 0.03
C LEU A 197 1.81 16.89 0.99
N THR A 198 1.61 15.67 0.49
CA THR A 198 1.03 14.52 1.21
C THR A 198 1.90 13.27 1.02
N PRO A 199 1.69 12.17 1.78
CA PRO A 199 2.50 10.96 1.67
C PRO A 199 2.59 10.44 0.23
N GLY A 200 3.83 10.22 -0.24
CA GLY A 200 4.14 9.82 -1.61
C GLY A 200 4.49 10.99 -2.55
N ASP A 201 4.16 12.23 -2.18
CA ASP A 201 4.60 13.39 -2.95
C ASP A 201 6.11 13.61 -2.80
N VAL A 202 6.69 14.14 -3.88
CA VAL A 202 8.10 14.53 -3.93
C VAL A 202 8.20 16.03 -4.19
N PHE A 203 9.27 16.66 -3.68
CA PHE A 203 9.50 18.07 -3.84
C PHE A 203 10.97 18.38 -4.13
N HIS A 204 11.23 19.57 -4.63
CA HIS A 204 12.57 20.09 -4.87
C HIS A 204 12.69 21.54 -4.40
N GLU A 205 13.69 21.81 -3.61
CA GLU A 205 14.08 23.16 -3.18
C GLU A 205 15.38 23.54 -3.89
N PRO A 206 15.32 24.50 -4.83
CA PRO A 206 16.51 24.90 -5.56
C PRO A 206 17.55 25.57 -4.66
N GLU A 207 18.84 25.35 -4.99
CA GLU A 207 19.94 26.04 -4.32
C GLU A 207 19.74 27.54 -4.27
N SER A 208 19.99 28.17 -3.11
CA SER A 208 19.92 29.60 -2.88
C SER A 208 18.57 30.26 -3.20
N THR A 209 17.54 29.46 -3.37
CA THR A 209 16.18 29.92 -3.63
C THR A 209 15.41 30.02 -2.32
N ARG A 210 14.63 31.09 -2.15
CA ARG A 210 13.84 31.31 -0.93
C ARG A 210 12.66 30.33 -0.90
N ILE A 211 12.59 29.53 0.15
CA ILE A 211 11.45 28.68 0.46
C ILE A 211 10.54 29.49 1.37
N ALA A 212 9.44 29.96 0.81
CA ALA A 212 8.52 30.86 1.52
C ALA A 212 7.66 30.13 2.55
N ARG A 213 7.34 28.87 2.28
CA ARG A 213 6.56 28.01 3.19
C ARG A 213 6.97 26.57 3.07
N PHE A 214 7.12 25.94 4.22
CA PHE A 214 7.11 24.49 4.40
C PHE A 214 6.48 24.24 5.79
N ASP A 215 5.16 24.44 5.89
CA ASP A 215 4.44 24.51 7.15
C ASP A 215 3.70 23.22 7.39
N ALA A 216 4.09 22.48 8.42
CA ALA A 216 3.37 21.28 8.84
C ALA A 216 1.92 21.60 9.20
N GLN A 217 0.99 20.75 8.77
CA GLN A 217 -0.42 20.85 9.11
C GLN A 217 -0.75 20.05 10.39
N GLY A 218 -2.02 19.96 10.77
CA GLY A 218 -2.50 19.44 12.05
C GLY A 218 -2.00 18.07 12.50
N ASP A 219 -1.52 17.23 11.56
CA ASP A 219 -0.92 15.91 11.86
C ASP A 219 0.62 15.96 11.93
N GLY A 220 1.23 17.16 11.74
CA GLY A 220 2.65 17.28 11.53
C GLY A 220 3.07 16.76 10.13
N VAL A 221 4.37 16.70 9.88
CA VAL A 221 4.91 16.09 8.66
C VAL A 221 6.25 15.40 8.95
N THR A 222 6.45 14.21 8.37
CA THR A 222 7.75 13.53 8.35
C THR A 222 8.12 13.25 6.90
N PHE A 223 9.37 13.58 6.54
CA PHE A 223 9.86 13.43 5.18
C PHE A 223 11.35 13.07 5.15
N LEU A 224 11.77 12.44 4.05
CA LEU A 224 13.19 12.30 3.73
C LEU A 224 13.64 13.49 2.89
N ALA A 225 14.76 14.09 3.27
CA ALA A 225 15.44 15.12 2.51
C ALA A 225 16.80 14.60 2.04
N TYR A 226 17.07 14.71 0.75
CA TYR A 226 18.28 14.25 0.07
C TYR A 226 19.10 15.48 -0.33
N PHE A 227 20.32 15.55 0.16
CA PHE A 227 21.25 16.64 -0.07
C PHE A 227 22.42 16.14 -0.92
N PRO A 228 22.46 16.42 -2.24
CA PRO A 228 23.64 16.20 -3.07
C PRO A 228 24.75 17.17 -2.64
N VAL A 229 25.88 16.66 -2.19
CA VAL A 229 26.95 17.45 -1.55
C VAL A 229 28.24 17.29 -2.32
N GLY A 230 28.89 18.42 -2.60
CA GLY A 230 30.21 18.48 -3.22
C GLY A 230 31.36 18.28 -2.25
N PRO A 231 32.60 18.12 -2.77
CA PRO A 231 33.79 17.93 -1.95
C PRO A 231 33.99 19.05 -0.92
N GLY A 232 34.07 18.64 0.36
CA GLY A 232 34.26 19.58 1.47
C GLY A 232 33.05 20.42 1.86
N GLU A 233 31.90 20.24 1.21
CA GLU A 233 30.67 20.93 1.56
C GLU A 233 29.91 20.25 2.68
N THR A 234 29.08 21.04 3.41
CA THR A 234 28.11 20.53 4.39
C THR A 234 26.77 21.18 4.08
N PRO A 235 25.66 20.40 4.03
CA PRO A 235 24.35 20.97 3.81
C PRO A 235 23.94 21.90 4.93
N THR A 236 23.61 23.12 4.61
CA THR A 236 23.14 24.15 5.54
C THR A 236 21.79 24.69 5.14
N LEU A 237 21.02 25.07 6.16
CA LEU A 237 19.80 25.83 6.03
C LEU A 237 20.07 27.19 6.71
N THR A 238 19.78 28.27 6.02
CA THR A 238 19.89 29.64 6.56
C THR A 238 18.49 30.23 6.66
N MET A 239 18.09 30.58 7.90
CA MET A 239 16.85 31.31 8.13
C MET A 239 16.99 32.74 7.66
N LEU A 240 15.94 33.26 7.08
CA LEU A 240 15.86 34.64 6.59
C LEU A 240 14.87 35.43 7.43
N ASP A 241 15.13 36.73 7.61
CA ASP A 241 14.17 37.63 8.20
C ASP A 241 12.97 37.83 7.25
N SER A 242 11.76 37.91 7.84
CA SER A 242 10.48 38.05 7.14
C SER A 242 10.29 39.46 6.58
#